data_3446ae03b52d82c5b69e462287a7fae2
#
_entry.id   3446ae03b52d82c5b69e462287a7fae2
#
_cell.length_a   1.000
_cell.length_b   1.000
_cell.length_c   1.000
_cell.angle_alpha   90.00
_cell.angle_beta   90.00
_cell.angle_gamma   90.00
#
_symmetry.space_group_name_H-M   'P 1'
#
loop_
_entity.id
_entity.type
_entity.pdbx_description
1 polymer ?
#
loop_
_entity_poly.entity_id
_entity_poly.type
_entity_poly.pdbx_seq_one_letter_code
_entity_poly.pdbx_strand_id
1 'polypeptide(L)' 'MAGLPEETSASIEEYLRKVSEGPFGSYWVKDAIKTLLERDPVDAARDAEFLSGWFEARAKLILEGK' A
#
# COMPACT_ATOMS: atom_id res chain seq x y z
N MET A 1 -4.07 2.03 -14.93
CA MET A 1 -2.67 2.01 -14.79
C MET A 1 -2.03 1.07 -15.77
N ALA A 2 -1.13 1.59 -16.47
CA ALA A 2 -0.44 0.77 -17.43
C ALA A 2 0.58 -0.05 -16.69
N GLY A 3 0.94 -1.14 -17.22
CA GLY A 3 2.09 -1.83 -16.76
C GLY A 3 1.88 -3.08 -15.96
N LEU A 4 0.67 -3.39 -15.63
CA LEU A 4 0.42 -4.60 -14.86
C LEU A 4 -0.70 -5.40 -15.49
N PRO A 5 -0.57 -5.72 -16.77
CA PRO A 5 -1.70 -6.27 -17.51
C PRO A 5 -2.08 -7.68 -17.14
N GLU A 6 -1.16 -8.45 -16.66
CA GLU A 6 -1.46 -9.86 -16.43
C GLU A 6 -1.35 -10.19 -14.97
N GLU A 7 -1.97 -9.37 -14.18
CA GLU A 7 -1.87 -9.52 -12.74
C GLU A 7 -2.61 -10.73 -12.26
N THR A 8 -1.94 -11.49 -11.42
CA THR A 8 -2.58 -12.50 -10.62
C THR A 8 -2.32 -12.14 -9.17
N SER A 9 -3.09 -12.73 -8.26
CA SER A 9 -2.83 -12.46 -6.86
C SER A 9 -1.42 -12.88 -6.48
N ALA A 10 -0.92 -13.96 -7.08
CA ALA A 10 0.43 -14.43 -6.77
C ALA A 10 1.49 -13.42 -7.24
N SER A 11 1.32 -12.84 -8.43
CA SER A 11 2.31 -11.90 -8.93
C SER A 11 2.29 -10.59 -8.15
N ILE A 12 1.11 -10.17 -7.72
CA ILE A 12 0.99 -8.96 -6.91
C ILE A 12 1.65 -9.18 -5.55
N GLU A 13 1.40 -10.34 -4.94
CA GLU A 13 2.00 -10.64 -3.64
C GLU A 13 3.51 -10.72 -3.72
N GLU A 14 4.02 -11.29 -4.80
CA GLU A 14 5.45 -11.36 -4.98
C GLU A 14 6.07 -9.98 -5.11
N TYR A 15 5.42 -9.11 -5.85
CA TYR A 15 5.88 -7.74 -5.99
C TYR A 15 5.91 -7.04 -4.64
N LEU A 16 4.84 -7.20 -3.86
CA LEU A 16 4.77 -6.58 -2.55
C LEU A 16 5.84 -7.09 -1.62
N ARG A 17 6.12 -8.40 -1.67
CA ARG A 17 7.19 -8.94 -0.85
C ARG A 17 8.53 -8.36 -1.23
N LYS A 18 8.79 -8.21 -2.52
CA LYS A 18 10.03 -7.61 -2.97
C LYS A 18 10.17 -6.18 -2.47
N VAL A 19 9.08 -5.42 -2.52
CA VAL A 19 9.11 -4.05 -2.00
C VAL A 19 9.40 -4.06 -0.51
N SER A 20 8.80 -4.99 0.23
CA SER A 20 8.98 -5.03 1.67
C SER A 20 10.40 -5.42 2.09
N GLU A 21 11.14 -6.08 1.20
CA GLU A 21 12.49 -6.53 1.49
C GLU A 21 13.55 -5.70 0.79
N GLY A 22 13.15 -4.81 -0.10
CA GLY A 22 14.07 -4.05 -0.90
C GLY A 22 14.46 -2.73 -0.25
N PRO A 23 15.26 -1.93 -0.97
CA PRO A 23 15.74 -0.67 -0.42
C PRO A 23 14.75 0.48 -0.54
N PHE A 24 13.64 0.27 -1.23
CA PHE A 24 12.67 1.34 -1.44
C PHE A 24 11.60 1.32 -0.36
N GLY A 25 11.11 2.52 -0.05
CA GLY A 25 10.06 2.64 0.94
C GLY A 25 10.61 2.78 2.36
N SER A 26 9.80 3.33 3.23
CA SER A 26 10.18 3.50 4.62
C SER A 26 9.98 2.18 5.37
N TYR A 27 10.56 2.12 6.54
CA TYR A 27 10.34 0.95 7.40
C TYR A 27 8.86 0.74 7.69
N TRP A 28 8.15 1.85 7.88
CA TRP A 28 6.73 1.76 8.18
C TRP A 28 5.96 1.12 7.04
N VAL A 29 6.26 1.51 5.80
CA VAL A 29 5.59 0.94 4.65
C VAL A 29 5.92 -0.54 4.50
N LYS A 30 7.17 -0.89 4.73
CA LYS A 30 7.59 -2.29 4.62
C LYS A 30 6.88 -3.15 5.65
N ASP A 31 6.79 -2.67 6.88
CA ASP A 31 6.09 -3.40 7.92
C ASP A 31 4.61 -3.50 7.62
N ALA A 32 4.02 -2.43 7.10
CA ALA A 32 2.61 -2.44 6.75
C ALA A 32 2.34 -3.47 5.66
N ILE A 33 3.21 -3.56 4.66
CA ILE A 33 3.03 -4.54 3.60
C ILE A 33 3.05 -5.95 4.19
N LYS A 34 4.01 -6.25 5.06
CA LYS A 34 4.10 -7.56 5.65
C LYS A 34 2.85 -7.90 6.46
N THR A 35 2.39 -6.95 7.24
CA THR A 35 1.19 -7.15 8.04
C THR A 35 -0.04 -7.38 7.16
N LEU A 36 -0.19 -6.56 6.13
CA LEU A 36 -1.36 -6.66 5.28
C LEU A 36 -1.37 -7.93 4.45
N LEU A 37 -0.18 -8.43 4.09
CA LEU A 37 -0.11 -9.69 3.35
C LEU A 37 -0.61 -10.87 4.18
N GLU A 38 -0.59 -10.75 5.50
CA GLU A 38 -1.03 -11.82 6.38
C GLU A 38 -2.51 -11.71 6.73
N ARG A 39 -3.15 -10.61 6.35
CA ARG A 39 -4.56 -10.42 6.66
C ARG A 39 -5.42 -10.94 5.52
N ASP A 40 -6.71 -11.06 5.81
CA ASP A 40 -7.68 -11.38 4.76
C ASP A 40 -7.55 -10.34 3.63
N PRO A 41 -7.53 -10.78 2.36
CA PRO A 41 -7.29 -9.83 1.27
C PRO A 41 -8.30 -8.69 1.21
N VAL A 42 -9.56 -8.95 1.52
CA VAL A 42 -10.57 -7.89 1.48
C VAL A 42 -10.33 -6.89 2.61
N ASP A 43 -10.03 -7.40 3.80
CA ASP A 43 -9.76 -6.54 4.94
C ASP A 43 -8.49 -5.73 4.70
N ALA A 44 -7.46 -6.35 4.12
CA ALA A 44 -6.22 -5.63 3.84
C ALA A 44 -6.47 -4.48 2.87
N ALA A 45 -7.25 -4.72 1.82
CA ALA A 45 -7.56 -3.68 0.86
C ALA A 45 -8.35 -2.55 1.51
N ARG A 46 -9.29 -2.88 2.37
CA ARG A 46 -10.08 -1.87 3.06
C ARG A 46 -9.24 -1.03 4.01
N ASP A 47 -8.36 -1.67 4.75
CA ASP A 47 -7.49 -0.95 5.67
C ASP A 47 -6.58 0.01 4.91
N ALA A 48 -6.00 -0.46 3.80
CA ALA A 48 -5.11 0.37 3.01
C ALA A 48 -5.84 1.56 2.41
N GLU A 49 -7.06 1.31 1.92
CA GLU A 49 -7.86 2.38 1.33
C GLU A 49 -8.27 3.41 2.38
N PHE A 50 -8.65 2.93 3.54
CA PHE A 50 -9.04 3.82 4.63
C PHE A 50 -7.89 4.75 5.01
N LEU A 51 -6.71 4.19 5.21
CA LEU A 51 -5.55 4.99 5.56
C LEU A 51 -5.18 5.95 4.45
N SER A 52 -5.17 5.48 3.23
CA SER A 52 -4.80 6.30 2.09
C SER A 52 -5.73 7.50 1.96
N GLY A 53 -7.04 7.28 2.09
CA GLY A 53 -8.01 8.35 1.96
C GLY A 53 -7.84 9.41 3.03
N TRP A 54 -7.65 9.00 4.26
CA TRP A 54 -7.52 9.96 5.36
C TRP A 54 -6.21 10.73 5.29
N PHE A 55 -5.12 10.07 4.94
CA PHE A 55 -3.85 10.76 4.83
C PHE A 55 -3.79 11.65 3.61
N GLU A 56 -4.48 11.28 2.54
CA GLU A 56 -4.60 12.14 1.39
C GLU A 56 -5.37 13.41 1.74
N ALA A 57 -6.48 13.25 2.45
CA ALA A 57 -7.27 14.41 2.89
C ALA A 57 -6.45 15.32 3.81
N ARG A 58 -5.69 14.72 4.70
CA ARG A 58 -4.83 15.48 5.60
C ARG A 58 -3.82 16.31 4.83
N ALA A 59 -3.17 15.67 3.85
CA ALA A 59 -2.16 16.38 3.06
C ALA A 59 -2.79 17.55 2.30
N LYS A 60 -3.96 17.35 1.73
CA LYS A 60 -4.65 18.41 1.01
C LYS A 60 -4.95 19.59 1.93
N LEU A 61 -5.48 19.30 3.09
CA LEU A 61 -5.84 20.38 4.01
C LEU A 61 -4.61 21.15 4.48
N ILE A 62 -3.53 20.47 4.74
CA ILE A 62 -2.31 21.14 5.16
C ILE A 62 -1.75 22.01 4.04
N LEU A 63 -1.72 21.47 2.81
CA LEU A 63 -1.19 22.23 1.68
C LEU A 63 -2.07 23.40 1.31
N GLU A 64 -3.39 23.24 1.39
CA GLU A 64 -4.31 24.31 1.02
C GLU A 64 -4.55 25.30 2.14
N GLY A 65 -4.30 24.87 3.35
CA GLY A 65 -4.55 25.71 4.52
C GLY A 65 -3.50 26.75 4.79
N LYS A 66 -2.50 26.82 3.94
CA LYS A 66 -1.40 27.78 4.16
C LYS A 66 -1.77 29.20 3.86
#